data_a3837c3766f4f3229a31ff44522de184
#
_entry.id   a3837c3766f4f3229a31ff44522de184
#
_cell.length_a   1.000
_cell.length_b   1.000
_cell.length_c   1.000
_cell.angle_alpha   90.00
_cell.angle_beta   90.00
_cell.angle_gamma   90.00
#
_symmetry.space_group_name_H-M   'P 1'
#
loop_
_entity.id
_entity.type
_entity.pdbx_description
1 polymer ?
#
loop_
_entity_poly.entity_id
_entity_poly.type
_entity_poly.pdbx_seq_one_letter_code
_entity_poly.pdbx_strand_id
1 'polypeptide(L)'
;YSFAPIRYFRRVEPISGKIRIIGRESIRHQIYDYVCGTALMPLFRAKVGRWQTASIPGRGIADARRAIKQRVREPSSRVFGKLDVRKCYPSISREVLKRLLTRDVGDKRLLDLTFHLIDQYAGDDGLNIGSYLSQWLANYYLSYAYHYCEQHLSKERVNRRTGEITARRLITHVLFYMDDILLIGRSKRDLTIAVKRIRDYLHDELRLEIHPTWNMKHVGAEPIDMVGFTFWPDHTGVRAGIFLRARRSFRR
;
A
#
# COMPACT_ATOMS: atom_id res chain seq x y z
N TYR A 1 4.66 -26.33 16.84
CA TYR A 1 4.52 -25.13 17.68
C TYR A 1 3.11 -25.06 18.23
N SER A 2 2.95 -24.66 19.52
CA SER A 2 1.64 -24.44 20.14
C SER A 2 1.58 -23.01 20.67
N PHE A 3 0.54 -22.27 20.29
CA PHE A 3 0.30 -20.88 20.70
C PHE A 3 -1.06 -20.76 21.38
N ALA A 4 -1.17 -19.84 22.34
CA ALA A 4 -2.46 -19.47 22.89
C ALA A 4 -3.32 -18.78 21.81
N PRO A 5 -4.64 -18.97 21.81
CA PRO A 5 -5.53 -18.35 20.84
C PRO A 5 -5.40 -16.83 20.83
N ILE A 6 -5.46 -16.25 19.63
CA ILE A 6 -5.43 -14.80 19.45
C ILE A 6 -6.76 -14.21 19.95
N ARG A 7 -6.69 -13.20 20.80
CA ARG A 7 -7.87 -12.51 21.33
C ARG A 7 -8.22 -11.32 20.47
N TYR A 8 -9.43 -11.31 19.92
CA TYR A 8 -9.91 -10.22 19.06
C TYR A 8 -10.78 -9.23 19.85
N PHE A 9 -10.56 -7.94 19.60
CA PHE A 9 -11.38 -6.88 20.16
C PHE A 9 -11.68 -5.79 19.11
N ARG A 10 -12.79 -5.10 19.33
CA ARG A 10 -13.22 -3.98 18.47
C ARG A 10 -12.59 -2.68 18.96
N ARG A 11 -11.98 -1.94 18.06
CA ARG A 11 -11.48 -0.59 18.32
C ARG A 11 -12.14 0.39 17.36
N VAL A 12 -12.76 1.41 17.90
CA VAL A 12 -13.30 2.52 17.09
C VAL A 12 -12.16 3.50 16.81
N GLU A 13 -11.91 3.78 15.54
CA GLU A 13 -10.89 4.73 15.12
C GLU A 13 -11.40 6.17 15.42
N PRO A 14 -10.70 6.97 16.25
CA PRO A 14 -11.21 8.24 16.76
C PRO A 14 -11.53 9.28 15.68
N ILE A 15 -10.97 9.10 14.47
CA ILE A 15 -11.06 10.08 13.38
C ILE A 15 -12.18 9.74 12.40
N SER A 16 -12.21 8.48 11.95
CA SER A 16 -13.12 8.04 10.90
C SER A 16 -14.39 7.39 11.46
N GLY A 17 -14.43 7.08 12.75
CA GLY A 17 -15.49 6.26 13.37
C GLY A 17 -15.49 4.80 12.90
N LYS A 18 -14.53 4.38 12.06
CA LYS A 18 -14.44 3.01 11.55
C LYS A 18 -14.13 2.05 12.70
N ILE A 19 -14.88 0.95 12.75
CA ILE A 19 -14.60 -0.15 13.67
C ILE A 19 -13.54 -1.05 13.03
N ARG A 20 -12.42 -1.24 13.75
CA ARG A 20 -11.37 -2.20 13.36
C ARG A 20 -11.38 -3.37 14.34
N ILE A 21 -11.24 -4.56 13.82
CA ILE A 21 -11.03 -5.78 14.61
C ILE A 21 -9.52 -5.94 14.74
N ILE A 22 -9.02 -5.87 15.97
CA ILE A 22 -7.59 -5.99 16.27
C ILE A 22 -7.36 -7.30 16.99
N GLY A 23 -6.43 -8.12 16.50
CA GLY A 23 -6.03 -9.34 17.15
C GLY A 23 -4.84 -9.08 18.10
N ARG A 24 -5.03 -9.46 19.35
CA ARG A 24 -3.98 -9.44 20.39
C ARG A 24 -3.37 -10.82 20.53
N GLU A 25 -2.17 -10.94 20.06
CA GLU A 25 -1.36 -12.16 20.15
C GLU A 25 -0.76 -12.33 21.54
N SER A 26 -0.48 -13.57 21.93
CA SER A 26 0.31 -13.86 23.13
C SER A 26 1.76 -13.39 22.97
N ILE A 27 2.46 -13.15 24.08
CA ILE A 27 3.88 -12.75 24.05
C ILE A 27 4.72 -13.79 23.28
N ARG A 28 4.44 -15.07 23.48
CA ARG A 28 5.11 -16.15 22.76
C ARG A 28 4.91 -16.04 21.25
N HIS A 29 3.68 -15.77 20.79
CA HIS A 29 3.37 -15.57 19.37
C HIS A 29 4.14 -14.36 18.82
N GLN A 30 4.12 -13.23 19.53
CA GLN A 30 4.85 -12.02 19.14
C GLN A 30 6.36 -12.24 19.00
N ILE A 31 6.98 -13.04 19.90
CA ILE A 31 8.40 -13.39 19.78
C ILE A 31 8.66 -14.12 18.46
N TYR A 32 7.83 -15.09 18.10
CA TYR A 32 7.97 -15.81 16.83
C TYR A 32 7.68 -14.92 15.61
N ASP A 33 6.74 -13.99 15.70
CA ASP A 33 6.52 -12.96 14.69
C ASP A 33 7.78 -12.12 14.41
N TYR A 34 8.49 -11.72 15.48
CA TYR A 34 9.76 -11.01 15.35
C TYR A 34 10.87 -11.90 14.77
N VAL A 35 10.94 -13.17 15.18
CA VAL A 35 11.90 -14.12 14.61
C VAL A 35 11.67 -14.28 13.11
N CYS A 36 10.45 -14.58 12.69
CA CYS A 36 10.11 -14.69 11.26
C CYS A 36 10.33 -13.38 10.51
N GLY A 37 9.86 -12.24 11.04
CA GLY A 37 10.05 -10.95 10.43
C GLY A 37 11.51 -10.56 10.25
N THR A 38 12.37 -10.88 11.23
CA THR A 38 13.82 -10.66 11.16
C THR A 38 14.47 -11.56 10.13
N ALA A 39 14.13 -12.84 10.11
CA ALA A 39 14.66 -13.81 9.13
C ALA A 39 14.22 -13.45 7.68
N LEU A 40 12.98 -12.97 7.49
CA LEU A 40 12.46 -12.53 6.20
C LEU A 40 12.90 -11.11 5.81
N MET A 41 13.59 -10.37 6.68
CA MET A 41 13.96 -8.98 6.42
C MET A 41 14.80 -8.77 5.14
N PRO A 42 15.75 -9.63 4.77
CA PRO A 42 16.46 -9.51 3.49
C PRO A 42 15.50 -9.55 2.29
N LEU A 43 14.52 -10.47 2.30
CA LEU A 43 13.48 -10.56 1.27
C LEU A 43 12.64 -9.29 1.22
N PHE A 44 12.15 -8.81 2.38
CA PHE A 44 11.32 -7.61 2.45
C PHE A 44 12.07 -6.38 1.92
N ARG A 45 13.34 -6.21 2.29
CA ARG A 45 14.17 -5.11 1.79
C ARG A 45 14.40 -5.16 0.28
N ALA A 46 14.53 -6.36 -0.29
CA ALA A 46 14.71 -6.55 -1.72
C ALA A 46 13.42 -6.32 -2.53
N LYS A 47 12.26 -6.73 -1.98
CA LYS A 47 10.98 -6.71 -2.70
C LYS A 47 10.17 -5.43 -2.48
N VAL A 48 10.21 -4.84 -1.29
CA VAL A 48 9.42 -3.65 -0.99
C VAL A 48 9.96 -2.45 -1.77
N GLY A 49 9.12 -1.91 -2.65
CA GLY A 49 9.48 -0.83 -3.54
C GLY A 49 9.84 0.47 -2.84
N ARG A 50 10.63 1.33 -3.52
CA ARG A 50 11.12 2.59 -2.93
C ARG A 50 9.98 3.50 -2.44
N TRP A 51 8.87 3.53 -3.13
CA TRP A 51 7.73 4.40 -2.82
C TRP A 51 6.56 3.68 -2.13
N GLN A 52 6.83 2.52 -1.55
CA GLN A 52 6.03 1.97 -0.47
C GLN A 52 6.57 2.55 0.83
N THR A 53 5.79 3.38 1.51
CA THR A 53 6.32 4.24 2.57
C THR A 53 5.73 3.96 3.95
N ALA A 54 4.66 3.21 4.06
CA ALA A 54 4.00 2.92 5.33
C ALA A 54 4.67 1.77 6.09
N SER A 55 4.86 1.96 7.40
CA SER A 55 5.37 0.92 8.32
C SER A 55 6.74 0.32 7.92
N ILE A 56 7.60 1.11 7.28
CA ILE A 56 8.93 0.71 6.87
C ILE A 56 9.97 1.59 7.58
N PRO A 57 10.95 1.02 8.29
CA PRO A 57 12.01 1.79 8.94
C PRO A 57 12.73 2.74 7.97
N GLY A 58 12.95 3.98 8.41
CA GLY A 58 13.56 5.03 7.58
C GLY A 58 12.66 5.64 6.51
N ARG A 59 11.42 5.16 6.40
CA ARG A 59 10.35 5.71 5.55
C ARG A 59 9.15 6.10 6.42
N GLY A 60 8.07 6.55 5.84
CA GLY A 60 6.85 6.87 6.57
C GLY A 60 6.21 8.15 6.07
N ILE A 61 5.43 8.80 6.93
CA ILE A 61 4.68 10.03 6.59
C ILE A 61 5.61 11.14 6.08
N ALA A 62 6.77 11.32 6.70
CA ALA A 62 7.72 12.37 6.32
C ALA A 62 8.30 12.14 4.91
N ASP A 63 8.65 10.89 4.58
CA ASP A 63 9.18 10.52 3.26
C ASP A 63 8.08 10.63 2.19
N ALA A 64 6.88 10.10 2.47
CA ALA A 64 5.73 10.24 1.58
C ALA A 64 5.39 11.71 1.32
N ARG A 65 5.34 12.54 2.38
CA ARG A 65 5.09 13.98 2.26
C ARG A 65 6.12 14.67 1.37
N ARG A 66 7.40 14.39 1.57
CA ARG A 66 8.50 14.96 0.75
C ARG A 66 8.33 14.57 -0.72
N ALA A 67 8.07 13.29 -0.98
CA ALA A 67 7.90 12.77 -2.33
C ALA A 67 6.70 13.40 -3.03
N ILE A 68 5.53 13.46 -2.38
CA ILE A 68 4.33 14.05 -2.99
C ILE A 68 4.53 15.54 -3.24
N LYS A 69 5.08 16.29 -2.26
CA LYS A 69 5.38 17.72 -2.40
C LYS A 69 6.28 18.03 -3.59
N GLN A 70 7.28 17.19 -3.84
CA GLN A 70 8.18 17.34 -4.99
C GLN A 70 7.44 17.03 -6.30
N ARG A 71 6.76 15.90 -6.36
CA ARG A 71 6.15 15.37 -7.58
C ARG A 71 4.96 16.19 -8.07
N VAL A 72 4.17 16.76 -7.16
CA VAL A 72 3.02 17.60 -7.55
C VAL A 72 3.44 18.86 -8.29
N ARG A 73 4.68 19.31 -8.13
CA ARG A 73 5.27 20.50 -8.78
C ARG A 73 5.84 20.24 -10.17
N GLU A 74 6.00 18.99 -10.53
CA GLU A 74 6.58 18.65 -11.82
C GLU A 74 5.62 19.00 -12.98
N PRO A 75 6.10 19.59 -14.09
CA PRO A 75 5.26 19.94 -15.25
C PRO A 75 4.54 18.73 -15.87
N SER A 76 5.06 17.52 -15.63
CA SER A 76 4.47 16.26 -16.08
C SER A 76 3.31 15.79 -15.20
N SER A 77 3.11 16.38 -14.03
CA SER A 77 2.07 16.04 -13.06
C SER A 77 0.82 16.88 -13.29
N ARG A 78 -0.04 16.45 -14.22
CA ARG A 78 -1.25 17.17 -14.61
C ARG A 78 -2.54 16.63 -14.04
N VAL A 79 -2.56 15.32 -13.77
CA VAL A 79 -3.71 14.60 -13.24
C VAL A 79 -3.25 13.60 -12.20
N PHE A 80 -4.11 13.30 -11.24
CA PHE A 80 -3.87 12.26 -10.26
C PHE A 80 -5.12 11.43 -10.00
N GLY A 81 -4.90 10.19 -9.56
CA GLY A 81 -5.94 9.31 -9.02
C GLY A 81 -5.47 8.75 -7.70
N LYS A 82 -6.34 8.78 -6.71
CA LYS A 82 -6.14 8.09 -5.44
C LYS A 82 -7.03 6.88 -5.38
N LEU A 83 -6.43 5.71 -5.19
CA LEU A 83 -7.10 4.44 -5.07
C LEU A 83 -6.95 3.94 -3.64
N ASP A 84 -7.94 3.22 -3.15
CA ASP A 84 -7.98 2.59 -1.83
C ASP A 84 -8.25 1.10 -2.03
N VAL A 85 -7.40 0.23 -1.48
CA VAL A 85 -7.63 -1.21 -1.50
C VAL A 85 -8.66 -1.56 -0.44
N ARG A 86 -9.81 -2.07 -0.90
CA ARG A 86 -10.94 -2.40 -0.05
C ARG A 86 -10.55 -3.43 1.02
N LYS A 87 -10.70 -3.06 2.31
CA LYS A 87 -10.40 -3.93 3.44
C LYS A 87 -9.04 -4.66 3.31
N CYS A 88 -7.98 -3.96 2.94
CA CYS A 88 -6.70 -4.53 2.53
C CYS A 88 -6.25 -5.72 3.41
N TYR A 89 -6.04 -5.53 4.71
CA TYR A 89 -5.59 -6.61 5.61
C TYR A 89 -6.52 -7.82 5.63
N PRO A 90 -7.85 -7.68 5.82
CA PRO A 90 -8.77 -8.81 5.79
C PRO A 90 -8.91 -9.49 4.42
N SER A 91 -8.54 -8.81 3.33
CA SER A 91 -8.72 -9.32 1.97
C SER A 91 -7.45 -9.94 1.37
N ILE A 92 -6.31 -9.90 2.08
CA ILE A 92 -5.10 -10.57 1.60
C ILE A 92 -5.33 -12.07 1.57
N SER A 93 -5.27 -12.67 0.37
CA SER A 93 -5.40 -14.13 0.22
C SER A 93 -4.16 -14.82 0.79
N ARG A 94 -4.39 -15.66 1.81
CA ARG A 94 -3.31 -16.47 2.42
C ARG A 94 -2.76 -17.49 1.43
N GLU A 95 -3.58 -18.03 0.56
CA GLU A 95 -3.16 -18.95 -0.49
C GLU A 95 -2.16 -18.26 -1.42
N VAL A 96 -2.51 -17.08 -1.95
CA VAL A 96 -1.63 -16.31 -2.82
C VAL A 96 -0.37 -15.89 -2.08
N LEU A 97 -0.48 -15.41 -0.83
CA LEU A 97 0.66 -15.01 -0.01
C LEU A 97 1.64 -16.18 0.21
N LYS A 98 1.14 -17.37 0.56
CA LYS A 98 1.95 -18.57 0.74
C LYS A 98 2.63 -18.99 -0.56
N ARG A 99 1.92 -18.93 -1.69
CA ARG A 99 2.48 -19.19 -3.04
C ARG A 99 3.64 -18.25 -3.34
N LEU A 100 3.48 -16.95 -3.07
CA LEU A 100 4.51 -15.95 -3.30
C LEU A 100 5.73 -16.17 -2.40
N LEU A 101 5.52 -16.45 -1.11
CA LEU A 101 6.60 -16.75 -0.16
C LEU A 101 7.34 -18.03 -0.54
N THR A 102 6.63 -19.09 -0.92
CA THR A 102 7.25 -20.36 -1.37
C THR A 102 8.14 -20.18 -2.58
N ARG A 103 7.78 -19.27 -3.49
CA ARG A 103 8.60 -18.94 -4.66
C ARG A 103 9.88 -18.18 -4.29
N ASP A 104 9.79 -17.28 -3.31
CA ASP A 104 10.84 -16.31 -3.01
C ASP A 104 11.75 -16.73 -1.84
N VAL A 105 11.36 -17.74 -1.04
CA VAL A 105 12.07 -18.22 0.14
C VAL A 105 12.44 -19.69 -0.01
N GLY A 106 13.74 -20.00 0.03
CA GLY A 106 14.21 -21.38 -0.07
C GLY A 106 14.24 -22.16 1.26
N ASP A 107 14.21 -21.47 2.40
CA ASP A 107 14.23 -22.12 3.73
C ASP A 107 12.83 -22.63 4.10
N LYS A 108 12.67 -23.97 3.99
CA LYS A 108 11.40 -24.65 4.29
C LYS A 108 10.98 -24.50 5.75
N ARG A 109 11.93 -24.51 6.71
CA ARG A 109 11.60 -24.38 8.14
C ARG A 109 11.07 -22.99 8.46
N LEU A 110 11.63 -21.96 7.83
CA LEU A 110 11.16 -20.58 7.96
C LEU A 110 9.77 -20.43 7.34
N LEU A 111 9.52 -21.05 6.18
CA LEU A 111 8.20 -21.08 5.55
C LEU A 111 7.17 -21.77 6.44
N ASP A 112 7.48 -22.98 6.95
CA ASP A 112 6.57 -23.75 7.82
C ASP A 112 6.21 -22.95 9.06
N LEU A 113 7.18 -22.31 9.71
CA LEU A 113 6.93 -21.45 10.86
C LEU A 113 6.07 -20.25 10.50
N THR A 114 6.41 -19.56 9.41
CA THR A 114 5.67 -18.38 8.94
C THR A 114 4.23 -18.76 8.63
N PHE A 115 3.99 -19.86 7.93
CA PHE A 115 2.65 -20.34 7.59
C PHE A 115 1.86 -20.73 8.82
N HIS A 116 2.50 -21.42 9.77
CA HIS A 116 1.87 -21.78 11.03
C HIS A 116 1.41 -20.53 11.82
N LEU A 117 2.19 -19.45 11.83
CA LEU A 117 1.82 -18.20 12.50
C LEU A 117 0.61 -17.53 11.85
N ILE A 118 0.61 -17.39 10.52
CA ILE A 118 -0.50 -16.74 9.81
C ILE A 118 -1.78 -17.58 9.79
N ASP A 119 -1.68 -18.91 9.90
CA ASP A 119 -2.83 -19.79 9.99
C ASP A 119 -3.55 -19.73 11.34
N GLN A 120 -2.91 -19.12 12.37
CA GLN A 120 -3.58 -18.83 13.64
C GLN A 120 -4.54 -17.64 13.57
N TYR A 121 -4.48 -16.81 12.52
CA TYR A 121 -5.38 -15.66 12.37
C TYR A 121 -6.80 -16.12 12.07
N ALA A 122 -7.79 -15.35 12.53
CA ALA A 122 -9.19 -15.69 12.32
C ALA A 122 -9.57 -15.69 10.82
N GLY A 123 -10.53 -16.57 10.46
CA GLY A 123 -11.01 -16.73 9.09
C GLY A 123 -10.03 -17.48 8.19
N ASP A 124 -10.45 -17.70 6.95
CA ASP A 124 -9.68 -18.45 5.94
C ASP A 124 -8.67 -17.55 5.21
N ASP A 125 -8.95 -16.26 5.10
CA ASP A 125 -8.12 -15.24 4.49
C ASP A 125 -7.82 -14.08 5.45
N GLY A 126 -6.92 -13.20 5.03
CA GLY A 126 -6.55 -11.98 5.74
C GLY A 126 -5.38 -12.13 6.69
N LEU A 127 -4.82 -10.97 7.04
CA LEU A 127 -3.76 -10.80 8.01
C LEU A 127 -4.29 -10.10 9.27
N ASN A 128 -3.68 -10.44 10.41
CA ASN A 128 -4.05 -9.87 11.69
C ASN A 128 -3.64 -8.37 11.80
N ILE A 129 -4.62 -7.50 12.07
CA ILE A 129 -4.31 -6.10 12.38
C ILE A 129 -3.78 -6.05 13.81
N GLY A 130 -2.52 -5.62 13.95
CA GLY A 130 -1.82 -5.53 15.24
C GLY A 130 -0.58 -6.44 15.33
N SER A 131 -0.41 -7.39 14.42
CA SER A 131 0.80 -8.21 14.31
C SER A 131 1.95 -7.44 13.65
N TYR A 132 3.15 -7.62 14.17
CA TYR A 132 4.38 -7.10 13.58
C TYR A 132 4.66 -7.75 12.21
N LEU A 133 4.54 -9.07 12.13
CA LEU A 133 4.78 -9.83 10.90
C LEU A 133 3.77 -9.44 9.81
N SER A 134 2.50 -9.26 10.18
CA SER A 134 1.43 -8.88 9.24
C SER A 134 1.72 -7.57 8.50
N GLN A 135 2.35 -6.58 9.14
CA GLN A 135 2.69 -5.31 8.49
C GLN A 135 3.71 -5.50 7.36
N TRP A 136 4.71 -6.35 7.59
CA TRP A 136 5.72 -6.67 6.60
C TRP A 136 5.15 -7.53 5.47
N LEU A 137 4.36 -8.53 5.81
CA LEU A 137 3.70 -9.40 4.82
C LEU A 137 2.74 -8.62 3.94
N ALA A 138 1.99 -7.66 4.48
CA ALA A 138 1.12 -6.79 3.70
C ALA A 138 1.92 -5.91 2.72
N ASN A 139 3.01 -5.29 3.16
CA ASN A 139 3.89 -4.53 2.27
C ASN A 139 4.54 -5.41 1.19
N TYR A 140 4.98 -6.61 1.56
CA TYR A 140 5.51 -7.59 0.62
C TYR A 140 4.46 -8.00 -0.41
N TYR A 141 3.25 -8.31 0.01
CA TYR A 141 2.15 -8.67 -0.87
C TYR A 141 1.81 -7.55 -1.87
N LEU A 142 1.71 -6.31 -1.38
CA LEU A 142 1.45 -5.14 -2.21
C LEU A 142 2.66 -4.74 -3.08
N SER A 143 3.86 -5.23 -2.79
CA SER A 143 5.05 -4.92 -3.60
C SER A 143 4.93 -5.40 -5.04
N TYR A 144 4.20 -6.47 -5.28
CA TYR A 144 3.92 -6.97 -6.63
C TYR A 144 3.09 -5.97 -7.44
N ALA A 145 2.05 -5.40 -6.86
CA ALA A 145 1.27 -4.34 -7.50
C ALA A 145 2.10 -3.06 -7.70
N TYR A 146 2.96 -2.73 -6.73
CA TYR A 146 3.89 -1.60 -6.86
C TYR A 146 4.83 -1.79 -8.05
N HIS A 147 5.49 -2.94 -8.16
CA HIS A 147 6.40 -3.24 -9.27
C HIS A 147 5.67 -3.35 -10.60
N TYR A 148 4.46 -3.88 -10.62
CA TYR A 148 3.61 -3.84 -11.80
C TYR A 148 3.38 -2.39 -12.27
N CYS A 149 3.09 -1.47 -11.36
CA CYS A 149 2.95 -0.05 -11.69
C CYS A 149 4.24 0.57 -12.25
N GLU A 150 5.39 0.20 -11.68
CA GLU A 150 6.70 0.74 -12.11
C GLU A 150 7.15 0.20 -13.46
N GLN A 151 6.85 -1.07 -13.77
CA GLN A 151 7.45 -1.78 -14.90
C GLN A 151 6.48 -1.98 -16.07
N HIS A 152 5.18 -2.17 -15.82
CA HIS A 152 4.22 -2.62 -16.83
C HIS A 152 3.16 -1.59 -17.22
N LEU A 153 3.03 -0.47 -16.50
CA LEU A 153 2.09 0.58 -16.87
C LEU A 153 2.66 1.48 -18.00
N SER A 154 2.87 0.89 -19.15
CA SER A 154 3.31 1.54 -20.37
C SER A 154 2.39 1.18 -21.55
N LYS A 155 2.45 1.98 -22.59
CA LYS A 155 1.84 1.69 -23.89
C LYS A 155 2.86 1.92 -25.01
N GLU A 156 2.73 1.15 -26.06
CA GLU A 156 3.53 1.35 -27.28
C GLU A 156 3.08 2.62 -28.01
N ARG A 157 4.04 3.33 -28.53
CA ARG A 157 3.86 4.48 -29.40
C ARG A 157 4.68 4.25 -30.67
N VAL A 158 4.02 4.13 -31.79
CA VAL A 158 4.66 4.06 -33.10
C VAL A 158 4.90 5.47 -33.61
N ASN A 159 6.13 5.82 -33.93
CA ASN A 159 6.45 7.03 -34.66
C ASN A 159 6.00 6.84 -36.12
N ARG A 160 4.98 7.55 -36.54
CA ARG A 160 4.39 7.39 -37.90
C ARG A 160 5.36 7.69 -39.03
N ARG A 161 6.42 8.46 -38.77
CA ARG A 161 7.42 8.84 -39.79
C ARG A 161 8.56 7.83 -39.91
N THR A 162 9.03 7.28 -38.79
CA THR A 162 10.18 6.38 -38.74
C THR A 162 9.82 4.91 -38.57
N GLY A 163 8.55 4.60 -38.23
CA GLY A 163 8.14 3.23 -37.87
C GLY A 163 8.64 2.79 -36.50
N GLU A 164 9.43 3.60 -35.80
CA GLU A 164 10.04 3.26 -34.53
C GLU A 164 8.98 3.07 -33.42
N ILE A 165 9.08 1.95 -32.69
CA ILE A 165 8.21 1.64 -31.57
C ILE A 165 8.92 2.04 -30.27
N THR A 166 8.29 2.94 -29.51
CA THR A 166 8.79 3.37 -28.19
C THR A 166 7.77 3.06 -27.11
N ALA A 167 8.23 2.60 -25.93
CA ALA A 167 7.37 2.42 -24.77
C ALA A 167 7.16 3.75 -24.06
N ARG A 168 5.90 4.20 -23.92
CA ARG A 168 5.54 5.39 -23.16
C ARG A 168 4.82 5.02 -21.88
N ARG A 169 5.32 5.47 -20.74
CA ARG A 169 4.67 5.27 -19.43
C ARG A 169 3.30 5.96 -19.38
N LEU A 170 2.31 5.25 -18.84
CA LEU A 170 0.95 5.74 -18.61
C LEU A 170 0.87 6.66 -17.38
N ILE A 171 1.75 6.46 -16.41
CA ILE A 171 1.88 7.27 -15.20
C ILE A 171 3.30 7.84 -15.11
N THR A 172 3.44 8.98 -14.43
CA THR A 172 4.75 9.59 -14.13
C THR A 172 5.26 9.14 -12.78
N HIS A 173 4.36 9.02 -11.80
CA HIS A 173 4.71 8.63 -10.44
C HIS A 173 3.66 7.71 -9.85
N VAL A 174 4.13 6.82 -8.96
CA VAL A 174 3.31 5.99 -8.08
C VAL A 174 3.83 6.09 -6.66
N LEU A 175 2.93 6.06 -5.68
CA LEU A 175 3.27 5.97 -4.27
C LEU A 175 2.22 5.13 -3.56
N PHE A 176 2.69 4.18 -2.76
CA PHE A 176 1.86 3.35 -1.89
C PHE A 176 2.06 3.75 -0.43
N TYR A 177 0.98 3.97 0.27
CA TYR A 177 0.97 4.10 1.71
C TYR A 177 0.00 3.06 2.27
N MET A 178 0.45 1.83 2.40
CA MET A 178 -0.35 0.61 2.60
C MET A 178 -1.42 0.48 1.50
N ASP A 179 -2.69 0.50 1.90
CA ASP A 179 -3.89 0.42 1.08
C ASP A 179 -4.15 1.66 0.21
N ASP A 180 -3.60 2.81 0.59
CA ASP A 180 -3.70 4.06 -0.18
C ASP A 180 -2.68 4.08 -1.33
N ILE A 181 -3.14 4.10 -2.58
CA ILE A 181 -2.31 4.15 -3.79
C ILE A 181 -2.52 5.48 -4.50
N LEU A 182 -1.46 6.27 -4.67
CA LEU A 182 -1.45 7.49 -5.44
C LEU A 182 -0.79 7.27 -6.80
N LEU A 183 -1.52 7.55 -7.85
CA LEU A 183 -1.02 7.57 -9.23
C LEU A 183 -1.04 9.01 -9.75
N ILE A 184 0.07 9.47 -10.34
CA ILE A 184 0.18 10.79 -10.97
C ILE A 184 0.53 10.57 -12.44
N GLY A 185 -0.08 11.37 -13.33
CA GLY A 185 0.10 11.22 -14.77
C GLY A 185 -0.07 12.53 -15.55
N ARG A 186 0.20 12.42 -16.85
CA ARG A 186 0.14 13.58 -17.79
C ARG A 186 -1.24 13.82 -18.37
N SER A 187 -2.08 12.77 -18.48
CA SER A 187 -3.39 12.88 -19.10
C SER A 187 -4.41 11.97 -18.43
N LYS A 188 -5.67 12.40 -18.43
CA LYS A 188 -6.79 11.57 -17.92
C LYS A 188 -6.88 10.22 -18.65
N ARG A 189 -6.74 10.23 -19.99
CA ARG A 189 -6.82 9.02 -20.81
C ARG A 189 -5.78 7.96 -20.37
N ASP A 190 -4.52 8.36 -20.22
CA ASP A 190 -3.45 7.45 -19.83
C ASP A 190 -3.66 6.95 -18.39
N LEU A 191 -4.09 7.85 -17.50
CA LEU A 191 -4.38 7.48 -16.10
C LEU A 191 -5.58 6.52 -16.00
N THR A 192 -6.64 6.69 -16.82
CA THR A 192 -7.77 5.74 -16.89
C THR A 192 -7.31 4.34 -17.28
N ILE A 193 -6.45 4.25 -18.29
CA ILE A 193 -5.88 2.96 -18.74
C ILE A 193 -5.03 2.34 -17.62
N ALA A 194 -4.20 3.17 -16.95
CA ALA A 194 -3.37 2.71 -15.85
C ALA A 194 -4.21 2.17 -14.69
N VAL A 195 -5.26 2.90 -14.28
CA VAL A 195 -6.15 2.47 -13.19
C VAL A 195 -6.89 1.18 -13.55
N LYS A 196 -7.36 1.04 -14.79
CA LYS A 196 -7.99 -0.21 -15.23
C LYS A 196 -7.00 -1.38 -15.09
N ARG A 197 -5.79 -1.23 -15.63
CA ARG A 197 -4.76 -2.29 -15.59
C ARG A 197 -4.32 -2.67 -14.17
N ILE A 198 -4.15 -1.68 -13.28
CA ILE A 198 -3.78 -1.98 -11.88
C ILE A 198 -4.93 -2.65 -11.13
N ARG A 199 -6.18 -2.25 -11.41
CA ARG A 199 -7.35 -2.90 -10.83
C ARG A 199 -7.45 -4.35 -11.28
N ASP A 200 -7.31 -4.61 -12.57
CA ASP A 200 -7.34 -5.95 -13.14
C ASP A 200 -6.19 -6.79 -12.54
N TYR A 201 -4.97 -6.27 -12.44
CA TYR A 201 -3.84 -6.95 -11.81
C TYR A 201 -4.08 -7.26 -10.31
N LEU A 202 -4.60 -6.29 -9.54
CA LEU A 202 -4.93 -6.50 -8.12
C LEU A 202 -5.98 -7.60 -7.95
N HIS A 203 -7.00 -7.62 -8.81
CA HIS A 203 -8.05 -8.62 -8.78
C HIS A 203 -7.54 -10.02 -9.19
N ASP A 204 -6.91 -10.13 -10.37
CA ASP A 204 -6.57 -11.41 -10.97
C ASP A 204 -5.37 -12.08 -10.28
N GLU A 205 -4.32 -11.32 -9.95
CA GLU A 205 -3.07 -11.85 -9.40
C GLU A 205 -3.04 -11.85 -7.87
N LEU A 206 -3.66 -10.85 -7.24
CA LEU A 206 -3.60 -10.65 -5.79
C LEU A 206 -4.96 -10.82 -5.09
N ARG A 207 -6.04 -11.13 -5.80
CA ARG A 207 -7.40 -11.27 -5.24
C ARG A 207 -7.80 -10.08 -4.36
N LEU A 208 -7.35 -8.87 -4.73
CA LEU A 208 -7.66 -7.63 -4.04
C LEU A 208 -8.56 -6.74 -4.89
N GLU A 209 -9.45 -6.01 -4.24
CA GLU A 209 -10.35 -5.07 -4.92
C GLU A 209 -10.06 -3.62 -4.54
N ILE A 210 -10.20 -2.71 -5.50
CA ILE A 210 -10.17 -1.28 -5.26
C ILE A 210 -11.57 -0.81 -4.85
N HIS A 211 -11.63 0.09 -3.87
CA HIS A 211 -12.88 0.72 -3.47
C HIS A 211 -13.50 1.48 -4.65
N PRO A 212 -14.83 1.34 -4.93
CA PRO A 212 -15.46 1.91 -6.12
C PRO A 212 -15.48 3.44 -6.18
N THR A 213 -15.29 4.13 -5.06
CA THR A 213 -15.39 5.60 -4.98
C THR A 213 -14.10 6.36 -5.36
N TRP A 214 -13.19 5.73 -6.13
CA TRP A 214 -12.04 6.45 -6.65
C TRP A 214 -12.44 7.42 -7.75
N ASN A 215 -11.74 8.55 -7.87
CA ASN A 215 -11.93 9.51 -8.95
C ASN A 215 -10.60 10.11 -9.41
N MET A 216 -10.59 10.64 -10.63
CA MET A 216 -9.47 11.40 -11.17
C MET A 216 -9.70 12.89 -11.03
N LYS A 217 -8.62 13.58 -10.64
CA LYS A 217 -8.62 15.02 -10.42
C LYS A 217 -7.47 15.66 -11.17
N HIS A 218 -7.62 16.97 -11.46
CA HIS A 218 -6.53 17.77 -11.99
C HIS A 218 -5.66 18.30 -10.86
N VAL A 219 -4.35 18.20 -11.05
CA VAL A 219 -3.37 18.84 -10.16
C VAL A 219 -3.54 20.36 -10.27
N GLY A 220 -3.67 21.01 -9.12
CA GLY A 220 -3.93 22.46 -9.06
C GLY A 220 -5.40 22.87 -9.01
N ALA A 221 -6.34 22.04 -9.50
CA ALA A 221 -7.77 22.27 -9.31
C ALA A 221 -8.26 21.73 -7.96
N GLU A 222 -7.71 20.62 -7.53
CA GLU A 222 -7.98 20.03 -6.23
C GLU A 222 -6.68 19.51 -5.57
N PRO A 223 -6.61 19.50 -4.23
CA PRO A 223 -5.43 19.01 -3.53
C PRO A 223 -5.34 17.48 -3.56
N ILE A 224 -4.11 16.97 -3.57
CA ILE A 224 -3.88 15.57 -3.23
C ILE A 224 -3.97 15.44 -1.70
N ASP A 225 -5.03 14.78 -1.20
CA ASP A 225 -5.20 14.50 0.22
C ASP A 225 -4.63 13.12 0.56
N MET A 226 -3.46 13.08 1.20
CA MET A 226 -2.78 11.84 1.57
C MET A 226 -1.91 12.03 2.82
N VAL A 227 -1.73 10.97 3.59
CA VAL A 227 -0.88 10.89 4.80
C VAL A 227 -1.11 12.02 5.82
N GLY A 228 -2.32 12.56 5.87
CA GLY A 228 -2.70 13.64 6.81
C GLY A 228 -2.41 15.05 6.31
N PHE A 229 -1.97 15.21 5.07
CA PHE A 229 -1.68 16.48 4.43
C PHE A 229 -2.49 16.67 3.15
N THR A 230 -2.65 17.94 2.76
CA THR A 230 -3.19 18.35 1.46
C THR A 230 -2.07 19.01 0.66
N PHE A 231 -1.85 18.53 -0.58
CA PHE A 231 -0.76 18.99 -1.43
C PHE A 231 -1.32 19.74 -2.63
N TRP A 232 -0.84 20.96 -2.79
CA TRP A 232 -1.04 21.82 -3.96
C TRP A 232 0.31 22.05 -4.65
N PRO A 233 0.35 22.47 -5.92
CA PRO A 233 1.61 22.76 -6.60
C PRO A 233 2.47 23.84 -5.92
N ASP A 234 1.85 24.81 -5.29
CA ASP A 234 2.48 25.97 -4.63
C ASP A 234 2.71 25.74 -3.13
N HIS A 235 1.82 25.05 -2.43
CA HIS A 235 1.90 24.86 -0.97
C HIS A 235 1.49 23.46 -0.51
N THR A 236 1.70 23.20 0.79
CA THR A 236 1.26 21.99 1.48
C THR A 236 0.58 22.39 2.78
N GLY A 237 -0.67 21.97 2.96
CA GLY A 237 -1.47 22.19 4.15
C GLY A 237 -1.56 20.93 5.03
N VAL A 238 -1.97 21.10 6.27
CA VAL A 238 -2.39 19.99 7.15
C VAL A 238 -3.88 19.75 6.94
N ARG A 239 -4.29 18.49 6.87
CA ARG A 239 -5.71 18.13 6.75
C ARG A 239 -6.53 18.78 7.86
N ALA A 240 -7.64 19.44 7.51
CA ALA A 240 -8.45 20.25 8.43
C ALA A 240 -8.83 19.50 9.72
N GLY A 241 -9.21 18.23 9.63
CA GLY A 241 -9.54 17.41 10.81
C GLY A 241 -8.37 17.20 11.78
N ILE A 242 -7.13 17.17 11.29
CA ILE A 242 -5.92 17.09 12.15
C ILE A 242 -5.70 18.43 12.83
N PHE A 243 -5.77 19.52 12.10
CA PHE A 243 -5.61 20.88 12.62
C PHE A 243 -6.65 21.18 13.71
N LEU A 244 -7.92 20.88 13.48
CA LEU A 244 -8.99 21.11 14.44
C LEU A 244 -8.80 20.32 15.75
N ARG A 245 -8.29 19.09 15.68
CA ARG A 245 -7.98 18.29 16.87
C ARG A 245 -6.81 18.87 17.66
N ALA A 246 -5.72 19.23 16.99
CA ALA A 246 -4.60 19.88 17.64
C ALA A 246 -5.07 21.14 18.39
N ARG A 247 -5.84 22.00 17.71
CA ARG A 247 -6.43 23.21 18.34
C ARG A 247 -7.30 22.90 19.55
N ARG A 248 -8.11 21.82 19.50
CA ARG A 248 -8.94 21.41 20.65
C ARG A 248 -8.10 20.90 21.83
N SER A 249 -7.00 20.19 21.56
CA SER A 249 -6.07 19.74 22.62
C SER A 249 -5.35 20.88 23.33
N PHE A 250 -5.05 21.99 22.64
CA PHE A 250 -4.43 23.17 23.26
C PHE A 250 -5.39 24.03 24.08
N ARG A 251 -6.72 23.83 23.95
CA ARG A 251 -7.72 24.57 24.68
C ARG A 251 -8.22 23.85 25.96
N ARG A 252 -7.73 22.64 26.20
CA ARG A 252 -7.96 21.85 27.44
C ARG A 252 -6.76 21.96 28.37
#